data_2e4e06049a5dbccc1a3979c810689c3b
#
_entry.id   2e4e06049a5dbccc1a3979c810689c3b
#
_cell.length_a   1.000
_cell.length_b   1.000
_cell.length_c   1.000
_cell.angle_alpha   90.00
_cell.angle_beta   90.00
_cell.angle_gamma   90.00
#
_symmetry.space_group_name_H-M   'P 1'
#
loop_
_entity.id
_entity.type
_entity.pdbx_description
1 polymer ?
#
loop_
_entity_poly.entity_id
_entity_poly.type
_entity_poly.pdbx_seq_one_letter_code
_entity_poly.pdbx_strand_id
1 'polypeptide(L)' 'MKYKAIALDLDGTLTDHNKKLPEANKEAVWTAIDKDVTVILASGRPLFGITPIADELELDKRRIYISL' A
#
# COMPACT_ATOMS: atom_id res chain seq x y z
N MET A 1 -17.52 -15.23 -7.43
CA MET A 1 -16.57 -14.13 -7.51
C MET A 1 -15.25 -14.52 -6.86
N LYS A 2 -14.16 -14.24 -7.51
CA LYS A 2 -12.86 -14.55 -6.96
C LYS A 2 -12.24 -13.28 -6.38
N TYR A 3 -11.77 -13.40 -5.15
CA TYR A 3 -11.04 -12.31 -4.53
C TYR A 3 -9.57 -12.48 -4.81
N LYS A 4 -8.90 -11.38 -5.11
CA LYS A 4 -7.46 -11.38 -5.28
C LYS A 4 -6.84 -10.49 -4.22
N ALA A 5 -5.69 -10.89 -3.75
CA ALA A 5 -4.93 -10.09 -2.78
C ALA A 5 -3.48 -10.07 -3.23
N ILE A 6 -2.84 -8.91 -3.10
CA ILE A 6 -1.42 -8.75 -3.36
C ILE A 6 -0.74 -8.20 -2.13
N ALA A 7 0.45 -8.70 -1.85
CA ALA A 7 1.27 -8.18 -0.78
C ALA A 7 2.42 -7.39 -1.41
N LEU A 8 2.60 -6.16 -0.96
CA LEU A 8 3.63 -5.28 -1.49
C LEU A 8 4.61 -4.91 -0.38
N ASP A 9 5.90 -5.07 -0.66
CA ASP A 9 6.92 -4.53 0.20
C ASP A 9 6.84 -3.01 0.16
N LEU A 10 6.96 -2.38 1.31
CA LEU A 10 6.92 -0.94 1.37
C LEU A 10 8.22 -0.34 0.82
N ASP A 11 9.34 -0.72 1.41
CA ASP A 11 10.64 -0.16 1.04
C ASP A 11 11.18 -0.80 -0.23
N GLY A 12 11.54 0.03 -1.20
CA GLY A 12 12.16 -0.43 -2.43
C GLY A 12 11.19 -0.95 -3.48
N THR A 13 9.92 -1.12 -3.14
CA THR A 13 8.89 -1.57 -4.08
C THR A 13 7.82 -0.50 -4.23
N LEU A 14 7.11 -0.20 -3.15
CA LEU A 14 6.06 0.82 -3.20
C LEU A 14 6.64 2.22 -3.05
N THR A 15 7.58 2.38 -2.14
CA THR A 15 8.25 3.67 -1.95
C THR A 15 9.59 3.69 -2.66
N ASP A 16 10.05 4.90 -3.00
CA ASP A 16 11.36 5.07 -3.62
C ASP A 16 12.48 5.04 -2.56
N HIS A 17 13.73 5.21 -3.00
CA HIS A 17 14.88 5.19 -2.09
C HIS A 17 14.90 6.36 -1.10
N ASN A 18 14.08 7.39 -1.34
CA ASN A 18 13.88 8.49 -0.40
C ASN A 18 12.72 8.23 0.56
N LYS A 19 12.18 7.02 0.54
CA LYS A 19 11.05 6.56 1.37
C LYS A 19 9.77 7.36 1.10
N LYS A 20 9.64 7.87 -0.11
CA LYS A 20 8.44 8.59 -0.54
C LYS A 20 7.63 7.70 -1.47
N LEU A 21 6.33 7.99 -1.51
CA LEU A 21 5.39 7.26 -2.35
C LEU A 21 5.22 8.00 -3.68
N PRO A 22 5.77 7.47 -4.77
CA PRO A 22 5.56 8.10 -6.08
C PRO A 22 4.08 8.10 -6.46
N GLU A 23 3.64 9.16 -7.11
CA GLU A 23 2.25 9.31 -7.51
C GLU A 23 1.78 8.15 -8.40
N ALA A 24 2.64 7.72 -9.31
CA ALA A 24 2.31 6.59 -10.20
C ALA A 24 2.04 5.31 -9.41
N ASN A 25 2.81 5.08 -8.35
CA ASN A 25 2.62 3.89 -7.51
C ASN A 25 1.33 3.99 -6.71
N LYS A 26 1.01 5.18 -6.21
CA LYS A 26 -0.25 5.41 -5.49
C LYS A 26 -1.44 5.15 -6.40
N GLU A 27 -1.41 5.67 -7.61
CA GLU A 27 -2.49 5.46 -8.58
C GLU A 27 -2.61 3.99 -8.98
N ALA A 28 -1.49 3.29 -9.10
CA ALA A 28 -1.51 1.86 -9.41
C ALA A 28 -2.19 1.06 -8.31
N VAL A 29 -1.91 1.39 -7.04
CA VAL A 29 -2.56 0.73 -5.91
C VAL A 29 -4.06 0.99 -5.95
N TRP A 30 -4.47 2.22 -6.14
CA TRP A 30 -5.89 2.55 -6.19
C TRP A 30 -6.59 1.87 -7.37
N THR A 31 -5.94 1.78 -8.52
CA THR A 31 -6.49 1.09 -9.68
C THR A 31 -6.70 -0.39 -9.37
N ALA A 32 -5.75 -1.03 -8.69
CA ALA A 32 -5.91 -2.43 -8.29
C ALA A 32 -7.11 -2.60 -7.36
N ILE A 33 -7.28 -1.70 -6.41
CA ILE A 33 -8.42 -1.76 -5.48
C ILE A 33 -9.74 -1.59 -6.22
N ASP A 34 -9.78 -0.71 -7.21
CA ASP A 34 -10.99 -0.51 -8.02
C ASP A 34 -11.34 -1.77 -8.82
N LYS A 35 -10.39 -2.67 -9.00
CA LYS A 35 -10.61 -3.96 -9.68
C LYS A 35 -10.80 -5.09 -8.68
N ASP A 36 -11.21 -4.78 -7.47
CA ASP A 36 -11.47 -5.74 -6.39
C ASP A 36 -10.23 -6.50 -5.91
N VAL A 37 -9.07 -5.91 -6.04
CA VAL A 37 -7.84 -6.47 -5.48
C VAL A 37 -7.62 -5.90 -4.08
N THR A 38 -7.41 -6.78 -3.11
CA THR A 38 -7.06 -6.37 -1.76
C THR A 38 -5.55 -6.16 -1.68
N VAL A 39 -5.13 -5.01 -1.18
CA VAL A 39 -3.72 -4.68 -1.08
C VAL A 39 -3.26 -4.83 0.37
N ILE A 40 -2.16 -5.53 0.56
CA ILE A 40 -1.55 -5.74 1.86
C ILE A 40 -0.15 -5.13 1.84
N LEU A 41 0.08 -4.18 2.72
CA LEU A 41 1.41 -3.56 2.83
C LEU A 41 2.23 -4.33 3.84
N ALA A 42 3.36 -4.87 3.40
CA ALA A 42 4.27 -5.61 4.25
C ALA A 42 5.52 -4.78 4.49
N SER A 43 5.93 -4.64 5.74
CA SER A 43 7.09 -3.84 6.07
C SER A 43 7.70 -4.28 7.39
N GLY A 44 9.02 -4.17 7.47
CA GLY A 44 9.72 -4.33 8.73
C GLY A 44 9.74 -3.06 9.59
N ARG A 45 9.13 -1.97 9.10
CA ARG A 45 9.08 -0.72 9.86
C ARG A 45 8.11 -0.83 11.03
N PRO A 46 8.37 -0.13 12.13
CA PRO A 46 7.33 0.04 13.14
C PRO A 46 6.14 0.82 12.58
N LEU A 47 5.00 0.69 13.23
CA LEU A 47 3.76 1.28 12.73
C LEU A 47 3.89 2.77 12.44
N PHE A 48 4.59 3.51 13.30
CA PHE A 48 4.74 4.96 13.08
C PHE A 48 5.50 5.27 11.79
N GLY A 49 6.32 4.35 11.30
CA GLY A 49 7.02 4.52 10.02
C GLY A 49 6.17 4.22 8.82
N ILE A 50 5.04 3.54 9.02
CA ILE A 50 4.11 3.17 7.94
C ILE A 50 2.97 4.18 7.84
N THR A 51 2.58 4.79 8.95
CA THR A 51 1.41 5.66 9.03
C THR A 51 1.39 6.77 7.97
N PRO A 52 2.50 7.48 7.69
CA PRO A 52 2.45 8.53 6.67
C PRO A 52 2.08 7.98 5.28
N ILE A 53 2.58 6.80 4.94
CA ILE A 53 2.28 6.17 3.65
C ILE A 53 0.84 5.68 3.65
N ALA A 54 0.40 5.09 4.75
CA ALA A 54 -0.97 4.61 4.89
C ALA A 54 -1.97 5.76 4.74
N ASP A 55 -1.67 6.91 5.35
CA ASP A 55 -2.52 8.08 5.25
C ASP A 55 -2.57 8.60 3.81
N GLU A 56 -1.44 8.62 3.13
CA GLU A 56 -1.38 9.04 1.73
C GLU A 56 -2.22 8.14 0.83
N LEU A 57 -2.24 6.85 1.13
CA LEU A 57 -3.02 5.86 0.38
C LEU A 57 -4.48 5.83 0.79
N GLU A 58 -4.87 6.54 1.84
CA GLU A 58 -6.23 6.57 2.36
C GLU A 58 -6.72 5.17 2.73
N LEU A 59 -5.87 4.41 3.43
CA LEU A 59 -6.17 3.01 3.71
C LEU A 59 -7.46 2.81 4.51
N ASP A 60 -7.85 3.78 5.32
CA ASP A 60 -9.07 3.73 6.10
C ASP A 60 -10.35 3.85 5.26
N LYS A 61 -10.19 4.32 4.02
CA LYS A 61 -11.31 4.46 3.08
C LYS A 61 -11.25 3.43 1.96
N ARG A 62 -10.21 2.62 1.92
CA ARG A 62 -9.97 1.65 0.85
C ARG A 62 -9.56 0.31 1.45
N ARG A 63 -9.65 -0.74 0.65
CA ARG A 63 -9.27 -2.09 1.10
C ARG A 63 -7.76 -2.28 1.08
N ILE A 64 -7.09 -1.63 2.00
CA ILE A 64 -5.65 -1.71 2.18
C ILE A 64 -5.37 -2.13 3.61
N TYR A 65 -4.56 -3.16 3.79
CA TYR A 65 -4.22 -3.71 5.10
C TYR A 65 -2.73 -3.65 5.32
N ILE A 66 -2.33 -3.66 6.57
CA ILE A 66 -0.93 -3.62 6.96
C ILE A 66 -0.58 -4.93 7.66
N SER A 67 0.49 -5.57 7.20
CA SER A 67 1.06 -6.73 7.86
C SER A 67 2.34 -6.31 8.57
N LEU A 68 2.37 -6.49 9.87
CA LEU A 68 3.53 -6.12 10.69
C LEU A 68 4.42 -7.31 11.01
#